data_fca591b5359aeec6a022a7720d0cd11c
#
_entry.id   fca591b5359aeec6a022a7720d0cd11c
#
_cell.length_a   1.000
_cell.length_b   1.000
_cell.length_c   1.000
_cell.angle_alpha   90.00
_cell.angle_beta   90.00
_cell.angle_gamma   90.00
#
_symmetry.space_group_name_H-M   'P 1'
#
loop_
_entity.id
_entity.type
_entity.pdbx_description
1 polymer ?
#
loop_
_entity_poly.entity_id
_entity_poly.type
_entity_poly.pdbx_seq_one_letter_code
_entity_poly.pdbx_strand_id
1 'polypeptide(L)'
;MRYDLSVEEGLVDFIENKALPDTGVSQDNFWLGLSSLIKEMTPENRKLLRAREELQDKIDKWHVARIGQPHDHEAYKSYLREIGYLVDEGESFLIETENVDPEISSIAGPQLVVPSTNARYALNAANARWGSLYDSLYGTDAMGAFDQAEGYDRGRGARVVARARVFLDNAFPIIGASHADVKRYYVSDKQLLVDDLPLVSPEKFIGYSGNPKAPNSVLLKNNGLFVVLVFDRAHVVGSRDQAGLADVRIESALSAIIDLEDSVACVDGEDKVNAYSTWLGLMKGDLTSEFEKNGKKVVRCLNSDLSFISPSGDDFSIRARALLWIRNVGHLMTTPAVLDSNGDEIFEGLLDAMVTTMLGMHDLKKA
;
A
#
# COMPACT_ATOMS: atom_id res chain seq x y z
N MET A 1 -35.46 7.10 8.55
CA MET A 1 -35.54 6.07 7.48
C MET A 1 -35.13 6.68 6.16
N ARG A 2 -34.29 5.99 5.38
CA ARG A 2 -33.84 6.36 4.04
C ARG A 2 -34.15 5.22 3.07
N TYR A 3 -35.17 5.36 2.23
CA TYR A 3 -35.53 4.33 1.22
C TYR A 3 -35.68 2.91 1.79
N ASP A 4 -36.48 2.76 2.86
CA ASP A 4 -36.69 1.51 3.60
C ASP A 4 -35.48 1.02 4.44
N LEU A 5 -34.44 1.83 4.59
CA LEU A 5 -33.32 1.55 5.48
C LEU A 5 -33.42 2.39 6.75
N SER A 6 -33.08 1.79 7.89
CA SER A 6 -32.82 2.49 9.14
C SER A 6 -31.31 2.62 9.32
N VAL A 7 -30.80 3.84 9.29
CA VAL A 7 -29.35 4.12 9.30
C VAL A 7 -29.02 4.97 10.52
N GLU A 8 -27.91 4.70 11.20
CA GLU A 8 -27.44 5.52 12.30
C GLU A 8 -27.17 6.96 11.84
N GLU A 9 -27.59 7.94 12.67
CA GLU A 9 -27.59 9.37 12.32
C GLU A 9 -26.17 9.88 12.00
N GLY A 10 -25.16 9.47 12.77
CA GLY A 10 -23.76 9.84 12.51
C GLY A 10 -23.25 9.38 11.14
N LEU A 11 -23.65 8.17 10.72
CA LEU A 11 -23.30 7.64 9.40
C LEU A 11 -24.04 8.38 8.28
N VAL A 12 -25.31 8.76 8.49
CA VAL A 12 -26.05 9.59 7.54
C VAL A 12 -25.37 10.95 7.37
N ASP A 13 -25.06 11.64 8.48
CA ASP A 13 -24.37 12.94 8.44
C ASP A 13 -23.02 12.85 7.69
N PHE A 14 -22.23 11.83 7.98
CA PHE A 14 -20.98 11.62 7.30
C PHE A 14 -21.16 11.45 5.78
N ILE A 15 -22.07 10.57 5.38
CA ILE A 15 -22.30 10.26 3.96
C ILE A 15 -22.82 11.52 3.24
N GLU A 16 -23.85 12.16 3.75
CA GLU A 16 -24.54 13.26 3.07
C GLU A 16 -23.71 14.56 3.04
N ASN A 17 -22.98 14.85 4.12
CA ASN A 17 -22.33 16.16 4.29
C ASN A 17 -20.81 16.16 4.12
N LYS A 18 -20.16 14.99 4.17
CA LYS A 18 -18.68 14.89 4.03
C LYS A 18 -18.24 14.05 2.84
N ALA A 19 -18.93 12.94 2.58
CA ALA A 19 -18.54 11.95 1.59
C ALA A 19 -19.10 12.26 0.19
N LEU A 20 -20.39 12.57 0.07
CA LEU A 20 -21.05 12.85 -1.21
C LEU A 20 -20.67 14.17 -1.89
N PRO A 21 -20.41 15.29 -1.16
CA PRO A 21 -20.04 16.54 -1.81
C PRO A 21 -18.87 16.33 -2.78
N ASP A 22 -18.94 16.97 -3.95
CA ASP A 22 -17.97 16.91 -5.05
C ASP A 22 -17.87 15.55 -5.81
N THR A 23 -18.60 14.51 -5.41
CA THR A 23 -18.64 13.24 -6.17
C THR A 23 -19.52 13.31 -7.42
N GLY A 24 -20.50 14.21 -7.46
CA GLY A 24 -21.55 14.27 -8.50
C GLY A 24 -22.67 13.25 -8.29
N VAL A 25 -22.64 12.49 -7.19
CA VAL A 25 -23.72 11.59 -6.78
C VAL A 25 -24.68 12.33 -5.86
N SER A 26 -25.98 12.31 -6.15
CA SER A 26 -26.99 12.88 -5.26
C SER A 26 -27.25 11.97 -4.06
N GLN A 27 -27.72 12.54 -2.95
CA GLN A 27 -28.12 11.78 -1.77
C GLN A 27 -29.19 10.73 -2.12
N ASP A 28 -30.19 11.11 -2.90
CA ASP A 28 -31.25 10.19 -3.34
C ASP A 28 -30.69 9.02 -4.14
N ASN A 29 -29.80 9.26 -5.09
CA ASN A 29 -29.19 8.19 -5.89
C ASN A 29 -28.33 7.26 -5.03
N PHE A 30 -27.61 7.79 -4.05
CA PHE A 30 -26.81 6.97 -3.13
C PHE A 30 -27.71 6.05 -2.29
N TRP A 31 -28.70 6.59 -1.60
CA TRP A 31 -29.55 5.80 -0.71
C TRP A 31 -30.46 4.82 -1.46
N LEU A 32 -30.99 5.24 -2.61
CA LEU A 32 -31.77 4.34 -3.49
C LEU A 32 -30.87 3.21 -4.01
N GLY A 33 -29.66 3.53 -4.44
CA GLY A 33 -28.68 2.52 -4.91
C GLY A 33 -28.32 1.53 -3.82
N LEU A 34 -28.04 1.99 -2.60
CA LEU A 34 -27.74 1.12 -1.45
C LEU A 34 -28.92 0.21 -1.09
N SER A 35 -30.15 0.77 -1.02
CA SER A 35 -31.34 -0.03 -0.77
C SER A 35 -31.57 -1.09 -1.83
N SER A 36 -31.37 -0.76 -3.11
CA SER A 36 -31.51 -1.69 -4.22
C SER A 36 -30.45 -2.79 -4.17
N LEU A 37 -29.19 -2.45 -3.91
CA LEU A 37 -28.08 -3.40 -3.77
C LEU A 37 -28.34 -4.41 -2.63
N ILE A 38 -28.82 -3.93 -1.48
CA ILE A 38 -29.13 -4.78 -0.33
C ILE A 38 -30.29 -5.74 -0.70
N LYS A 39 -31.36 -5.23 -1.31
CA LYS A 39 -32.52 -6.06 -1.70
C LYS A 39 -32.17 -7.15 -2.71
N GLU A 40 -31.24 -6.87 -3.63
CA GLU A 40 -30.81 -7.79 -4.67
C GLU A 40 -29.81 -8.82 -4.14
N MET A 41 -28.77 -8.37 -3.43
CA MET A 41 -27.64 -9.22 -3.04
C MET A 41 -27.88 -10.04 -1.76
N THR A 42 -28.66 -9.56 -0.81
CA THR A 42 -28.88 -10.24 0.47
C THR A 42 -29.46 -11.66 0.31
N PRO A 43 -30.51 -11.89 -0.52
CA PRO A 43 -31.03 -13.24 -0.72
C PRO A 43 -30.02 -14.22 -1.31
N GLU A 44 -29.22 -13.78 -2.30
CA GLU A 44 -28.22 -14.62 -2.93
C GLU A 44 -27.06 -14.90 -1.95
N ASN A 45 -26.60 -13.92 -1.21
CA ASN A 45 -25.55 -14.12 -0.19
C ASN A 45 -26.01 -15.10 0.90
N ARG A 46 -27.24 -14.96 1.40
CA ARG A 46 -27.84 -15.93 2.36
C ARG A 46 -27.90 -17.35 1.80
N LYS A 47 -28.20 -17.50 0.50
CA LYS A 47 -28.21 -18.80 -0.21
C LYS A 47 -26.79 -19.40 -0.28
N LEU A 48 -25.78 -18.59 -0.63
CA LEU A 48 -24.38 -19.04 -0.70
C LEU A 48 -23.83 -19.42 0.68
N LEU A 49 -24.18 -18.68 1.73
CA LEU A 49 -23.81 -19.04 3.11
C LEU A 49 -24.41 -20.38 3.53
N ARG A 50 -25.69 -20.64 3.23
CA ARG A 50 -26.31 -21.97 3.48
C ARG A 50 -25.60 -23.07 2.69
N ALA A 51 -25.27 -22.87 1.43
CA ALA A 51 -24.52 -23.84 0.64
C ALA A 51 -23.15 -24.17 1.25
N ARG A 52 -22.46 -23.15 1.79
CA ARG A 52 -21.20 -23.33 2.53
C ARG A 52 -21.39 -24.20 3.76
N GLU A 53 -22.41 -23.93 4.57
CA GLU A 53 -22.73 -24.70 5.78
C GLU A 53 -23.09 -26.15 5.45
N GLU A 54 -23.87 -26.40 4.40
CA GLU A 54 -24.21 -27.73 3.92
C GLU A 54 -22.97 -28.51 3.46
N LEU A 55 -22.04 -27.87 2.76
CA LEU A 55 -20.78 -28.49 2.35
C LEU A 55 -19.90 -28.80 3.56
N GLN A 56 -19.80 -27.87 4.53
CA GLN A 56 -19.06 -28.09 5.77
C GLN A 56 -19.62 -29.30 6.55
N ASP A 57 -20.93 -29.38 6.72
CA ASP A 57 -21.59 -30.50 7.42
C ASP A 57 -21.31 -31.85 6.73
N LYS A 58 -21.33 -31.91 5.39
CA LYS A 58 -20.97 -33.10 4.63
C LYS A 58 -19.51 -33.51 4.85
N ILE A 59 -18.59 -32.55 4.81
CA ILE A 59 -17.15 -32.78 5.02
C ILE A 59 -16.89 -33.26 6.46
N ASP A 60 -17.50 -32.65 7.45
CA ASP A 60 -17.37 -33.02 8.84
C ASP A 60 -17.88 -34.46 9.09
N LYS A 61 -19.05 -34.81 8.54
CA LYS A 61 -19.58 -36.19 8.63
C LYS A 61 -18.65 -37.21 8.00
N TRP A 62 -18.01 -36.87 6.87
CA TRP A 62 -17.04 -37.75 6.21
C TRP A 62 -15.83 -38.03 7.12
N HIS A 63 -15.29 -36.99 7.76
CA HIS A 63 -14.15 -37.12 8.68
C HIS A 63 -14.53 -37.84 9.99
N VAL A 64 -15.66 -37.49 10.59
CA VAL A 64 -16.15 -38.14 11.81
C VAL A 64 -16.32 -39.66 11.61
N ALA A 65 -16.88 -40.07 10.47
CA ALA A 65 -17.08 -41.51 10.17
C ALA A 65 -15.75 -42.28 9.98
N ARG A 66 -14.62 -41.60 9.89
CA ARG A 66 -13.30 -42.19 9.63
C ARG A 66 -12.29 -41.91 10.75
N ILE A 67 -12.73 -41.45 11.88
CA ILE A 67 -11.86 -41.24 13.07
C ILE A 67 -11.13 -42.55 13.40
N GLY A 68 -9.80 -42.46 13.55
CA GLY A 68 -8.94 -43.63 13.88
C GLY A 68 -8.54 -44.47 12.65
N GLN A 69 -9.01 -44.17 11.46
CA GLN A 69 -8.57 -44.82 10.23
C GLN A 69 -7.44 -44.04 9.55
N PRO A 70 -6.54 -44.68 8.80
CA PRO A 70 -5.60 -44.00 7.94
C PRO A 70 -6.31 -43.10 6.92
N HIS A 71 -5.76 -41.93 6.64
CA HIS A 71 -6.31 -41.00 5.67
C HIS A 71 -6.15 -41.57 4.23
N ASP A 72 -7.27 -41.81 3.56
CA ASP A 72 -7.30 -42.20 2.14
C ASP A 72 -7.54 -40.93 1.29
N HIS A 73 -6.45 -40.43 0.71
CA HIS A 73 -6.45 -39.20 -0.08
C HIS A 73 -7.33 -39.32 -1.35
N GLU A 74 -7.28 -40.45 -2.05
CA GLU A 74 -8.03 -40.62 -3.30
C GLU A 74 -9.54 -40.78 -3.04
N ALA A 75 -9.91 -41.51 -2.00
CA ALA A 75 -11.29 -41.62 -1.56
C ALA A 75 -11.84 -40.26 -1.12
N TYR A 76 -11.05 -39.44 -0.41
CA TYR A 76 -11.45 -38.11 0.03
C TYR A 76 -11.61 -37.15 -1.17
N LYS A 77 -10.67 -37.15 -2.10
CA LYS A 77 -10.76 -36.34 -3.32
C LYS A 77 -11.96 -36.69 -4.19
N SER A 78 -12.26 -38.00 -4.30
CA SER A 78 -13.44 -38.48 -5.02
C SER A 78 -14.74 -38.01 -4.34
N TYR A 79 -14.79 -38.09 -3.02
CA TYR A 79 -15.93 -37.59 -2.23
C TYR A 79 -16.14 -36.08 -2.39
N LEU A 80 -15.06 -35.29 -2.36
CA LEU A 80 -15.15 -33.84 -2.56
C LEU A 80 -15.70 -33.46 -3.95
N ARG A 81 -15.39 -34.26 -4.98
CA ARG A 81 -16.02 -34.11 -6.31
C ARG A 81 -17.50 -34.50 -6.30
N GLU A 82 -17.82 -35.61 -5.66
CA GLU A 82 -19.22 -36.10 -5.57
C GLU A 82 -20.13 -35.05 -4.90
N ILE A 83 -19.70 -34.41 -3.84
CA ILE A 83 -20.51 -33.40 -3.15
C ILE A 83 -20.48 -32.01 -3.83
N GLY A 84 -19.70 -31.85 -4.92
CA GLY A 84 -19.57 -30.59 -5.66
C GLY A 84 -18.64 -29.55 -5.02
N TYR A 85 -17.82 -29.94 -4.03
CA TYR A 85 -16.81 -29.07 -3.44
C TYR A 85 -15.61 -28.86 -4.39
N LEU A 86 -15.12 -29.93 -5.00
CA LEU A 86 -14.16 -29.86 -6.09
C LEU A 86 -14.92 -29.90 -7.43
N VAL A 87 -14.68 -28.89 -8.24
CA VAL A 87 -15.19 -28.78 -9.60
C VAL A 87 -14.05 -29.01 -10.61
N ASP A 88 -14.40 -29.36 -11.83
CA ASP A 88 -13.41 -29.51 -12.88
C ASP A 88 -12.80 -28.15 -13.24
N GLU A 89 -11.53 -28.19 -13.65
CA GLU A 89 -10.85 -27.02 -14.17
C GLU A 89 -11.50 -26.60 -15.49
N GLY A 90 -11.80 -25.31 -15.62
CA GLY A 90 -12.38 -24.76 -16.85
C GLY A 90 -11.38 -24.74 -18.01
N GLU A 91 -11.82 -24.24 -19.16
CA GLU A 91 -10.92 -24.01 -20.30
C GLU A 91 -9.88 -22.95 -19.97
N SER A 92 -8.68 -23.10 -20.55
CA SER A 92 -7.62 -22.11 -20.41
C SER A 92 -8.04 -20.76 -20.97
N PHE A 93 -7.80 -19.70 -20.22
CA PHE A 93 -8.05 -18.33 -20.65
C PHE A 93 -6.84 -17.44 -20.37
N LEU A 94 -6.77 -16.32 -21.07
CA LEU A 94 -5.78 -15.25 -20.80
C LEU A 94 -6.49 -14.06 -20.16
N ILE A 95 -5.80 -13.44 -19.24
CA ILE A 95 -6.26 -12.16 -18.66
C ILE A 95 -5.88 -11.07 -19.66
N GLU A 96 -6.89 -10.44 -20.27
CA GLU A 96 -6.73 -9.35 -21.22
C GLU A 96 -7.13 -8.04 -20.53
N THR A 97 -6.16 -7.39 -19.89
CA THR A 97 -6.35 -6.11 -19.22
C THR A 97 -5.41 -5.07 -19.79
N GLU A 98 -5.91 -3.82 -19.89
CA GLU A 98 -5.15 -2.66 -20.35
C GLU A 98 -5.10 -1.59 -19.25
N ASN A 99 -4.08 -0.72 -19.31
CA ASN A 99 -3.92 0.43 -18.41
C ASN A 99 -3.86 0.06 -16.92
N VAL A 100 -3.32 -1.11 -16.60
CA VAL A 100 -3.12 -1.55 -15.23
C VAL A 100 -1.91 -0.85 -14.62
N ASP A 101 -2.05 -0.33 -13.40
CA ASP A 101 -0.94 0.29 -12.69
C ASP A 101 0.28 -0.65 -12.62
N PRO A 102 1.51 -0.11 -12.83
CA PRO A 102 2.72 -0.95 -12.81
C PRO A 102 2.92 -1.70 -11.50
N GLU A 103 2.49 -1.12 -10.39
CA GLU A 103 2.54 -1.74 -9.05
C GLU A 103 1.72 -3.02 -8.94
N ILE A 104 0.74 -3.21 -9.85
CA ILE A 104 -0.09 -4.42 -9.94
C ILE A 104 0.47 -5.39 -10.99
N SER A 105 0.83 -4.85 -12.16
CA SER A 105 1.06 -5.67 -13.36
C SER A 105 2.50 -6.14 -13.54
N SER A 106 3.49 -5.39 -13.07
CA SER A 106 4.89 -5.59 -13.50
C SER A 106 5.97 -5.29 -12.48
N ILE A 107 5.69 -4.52 -11.43
CA ILE A 107 6.68 -4.17 -10.41
C ILE A 107 6.45 -5.00 -9.16
N ALA A 108 7.42 -5.83 -8.79
CA ALA A 108 7.38 -6.57 -7.54
C ALA A 108 7.94 -5.72 -6.38
N GLY A 109 7.22 -5.66 -5.27
CA GLY A 109 7.66 -4.95 -4.06
C GLY A 109 6.82 -5.30 -2.85
N PRO A 110 7.29 -4.96 -1.64
CA PRO A 110 6.54 -5.18 -0.41
C PRO A 110 5.21 -4.42 -0.41
N GLN A 111 4.22 -5.02 0.22
CA GLN A 111 2.91 -4.45 0.48
C GLN A 111 2.70 -4.31 1.98
N LEU A 112 2.19 -3.17 2.43
CA LEU A 112 1.81 -2.94 3.82
C LEU A 112 0.32 -3.14 4.02
N VAL A 113 -0.08 -3.55 5.23
CA VAL A 113 -1.48 -3.62 5.66
C VAL A 113 -1.59 -2.83 6.96
N VAL A 114 -2.55 -1.90 7.03
CA VAL A 114 -2.76 -1.04 8.20
C VAL A 114 -4.23 -0.83 8.47
N PRO A 115 -4.64 -0.69 9.76
CA PRO A 115 -6.03 -0.44 10.12
C PRO A 115 -6.52 0.91 9.60
N SER A 116 -7.72 0.93 9.04
CA SER A 116 -8.40 2.15 8.57
C SER A 116 -8.79 3.10 9.71
N THR A 117 -8.95 2.59 10.94
CA THR A 117 -9.28 3.39 12.11
C THR A 117 -8.12 4.21 12.69
N ASN A 118 -6.91 4.08 12.12
CA ASN A 118 -5.73 4.79 12.58
C ASN A 118 -5.11 5.65 11.46
N ALA A 119 -5.51 6.92 11.40
CA ALA A 119 -5.03 7.89 10.41
C ALA A 119 -3.50 8.02 10.36
N ARG A 120 -2.80 7.93 11.51
CA ARG A 120 -1.34 7.98 11.57
C ARG A 120 -0.70 6.78 10.89
N TYR A 121 -1.23 5.58 11.11
CA TYR A 121 -0.73 4.36 10.44
C TYR A 121 -1.03 4.39 8.96
N ALA A 122 -2.22 4.83 8.56
CA ALA A 122 -2.59 4.99 7.17
C ALA A 122 -1.66 5.97 6.43
N LEU A 123 -1.36 7.14 7.01
CA LEU A 123 -0.40 8.10 6.47
C LEU A 123 1.03 7.53 6.41
N ASN A 124 1.44 6.79 7.43
CA ASN A 124 2.76 6.14 7.42
C ASN A 124 2.86 5.13 6.27
N ALA A 125 1.85 4.28 6.08
CA ALA A 125 1.83 3.28 5.02
C ALA A 125 1.80 3.92 3.63
N ALA A 126 0.96 4.95 3.44
CA ALA A 126 0.91 5.70 2.18
C ALA A 126 2.27 6.34 1.82
N ASN A 127 2.98 6.86 2.81
CA ASN A 127 4.29 7.51 2.62
C ASN A 127 5.47 6.53 2.62
N ALA A 128 5.26 5.25 2.93
CA ALA A 128 6.32 4.25 3.03
C ALA A 128 6.84 3.77 1.67
N ARG A 129 6.36 4.33 0.56
CA ARG A 129 6.90 4.03 -0.77
C ARG A 129 8.41 4.26 -0.79
N TRP A 130 8.90 5.32 -0.15
CA TRP A 130 10.31 5.66 -0.10
C TRP A 130 10.89 5.41 1.28
N GLY A 131 11.88 4.54 1.36
CA GLY A 131 12.62 4.22 2.57
C GLY A 131 14.10 4.54 2.44
N SER A 132 14.75 4.94 3.56
CA SER A 132 16.19 5.03 3.65
C SER A 132 16.78 3.63 3.78
N LEU A 133 17.67 3.26 2.86
CA LEU A 133 18.44 2.02 2.96
C LEU A 133 19.38 2.07 4.18
N TYR A 134 19.94 3.25 4.47
CA TYR A 134 20.80 3.43 5.63
C TYR A 134 20.05 3.20 6.94
N ASP A 135 18.87 3.82 7.10
CA ASP A 135 18.04 3.63 8.30
C ASP A 135 17.58 2.17 8.44
N SER A 136 17.20 1.54 7.34
CA SER A 136 16.76 0.14 7.34
C SER A 136 17.89 -0.82 7.78
N LEU A 137 19.10 -0.61 7.29
CA LEU A 137 20.26 -1.41 7.69
C LEU A 137 20.74 -1.09 9.09
N TYR A 138 20.64 0.17 9.51
CA TYR A 138 21.10 0.61 10.83
C TYR A 138 20.14 0.18 11.95
N GLY A 139 18.85 0.31 11.73
CA GLY A 139 17.79 0.12 12.75
C GLY A 139 17.25 -1.30 12.88
N THR A 140 17.74 -2.28 12.10
CA THR A 140 17.28 -3.68 12.11
C THR A 140 18.43 -4.66 12.27
N ASP A 141 18.12 -5.93 12.42
CA ASP A 141 19.09 -7.04 12.47
C ASP A 141 19.54 -7.54 11.08
N ALA A 142 19.20 -6.84 10.00
CA ALA A 142 19.56 -7.21 8.62
C ALA A 142 21.06 -7.38 8.39
N MET A 143 21.89 -6.80 9.24
CA MET A 143 23.34 -6.93 9.25
C MET A 143 23.87 -7.77 10.45
N GLY A 144 23.05 -8.62 11.03
CA GLY A 144 23.29 -9.38 12.24
C GLY A 144 22.80 -8.69 13.51
N ALA A 145 22.84 -9.41 14.62
CA ALA A 145 22.40 -8.92 15.91
C ALA A 145 23.09 -7.57 16.26
N PHE A 146 22.32 -6.67 16.85
CA PHE A 146 22.85 -5.39 17.31
C PHE A 146 22.31 -5.06 18.71
N ASP A 147 23.18 -4.52 19.55
CA ASP A 147 22.77 -3.94 20.81
C ASP A 147 22.19 -2.56 20.54
N GLN A 148 21.04 -2.26 21.11
CA GLN A 148 20.46 -0.91 21.09
C GLN A 148 21.28 -0.02 22.05
N ALA A 149 22.46 0.41 21.59
CA ALA A 149 23.24 1.40 22.32
C ALA A 149 22.51 2.76 22.30
N GLU A 150 22.60 3.48 23.39
CA GLU A 150 22.13 4.88 23.41
C GLU A 150 22.98 5.72 22.44
N GLY A 151 22.31 6.34 21.46
CA GLY A 151 22.94 7.24 20.50
C GLY A 151 23.45 6.57 19.21
N TYR A 152 24.16 7.36 18.40
CA TYR A 152 24.68 6.92 17.11
C TYR A 152 26.02 6.18 17.24
N ASP A 153 26.03 4.88 16.91
CA ASP A 153 27.26 4.08 16.81
C ASP A 153 27.94 4.32 15.45
N ARG A 154 29.10 4.95 15.50
CA ARG A 154 29.92 5.27 14.31
C ARG A 154 30.43 4.03 13.59
N GLY A 155 30.80 2.98 14.32
CA GLY A 155 31.28 1.72 13.74
C GLY A 155 30.18 1.00 12.95
N ARG A 156 28.97 0.94 13.53
CA ARG A 156 27.80 0.42 12.85
C ARG A 156 27.45 1.27 11.62
N GLY A 157 27.44 2.60 11.74
CA GLY A 157 27.19 3.50 10.63
C GLY A 157 28.16 3.30 9.47
N ALA A 158 29.46 3.13 9.74
CA ALA A 158 30.44 2.83 8.70
C ALA A 158 30.16 1.49 7.97
N ARG A 159 29.77 0.44 8.71
CA ARG A 159 29.39 -0.85 8.10
C ARG A 159 28.11 -0.73 7.24
N VAL A 160 27.13 0.07 7.68
CA VAL A 160 25.91 0.36 6.92
C VAL A 160 26.24 1.04 5.59
N VAL A 161 27.06 2.09 5.62
CA VAL A 161 27.50 2.80 4.41
C VAL A 161 28.23 1.83 3.48
N ALA A 162 29.17 1.03 3.99
CA ALA A 162 29.89 0.05 3.19
C ALA A 162 28.94 -0.98 2.54
N ARG A 163 27.93 -1.47 3.28
CA ARG A 163 26.93 -2.41 2.75
C ARG A 163 26.07 -1.78 1.65
N ALA A 164 25.68 -0.51 1.80
CA ALA A 164 24.93 0.21 0.78
C ALA A 164 25.79 0.49 -0.48
N ARG A 165 27.11 0.70 -0.35
CA ARG A 165 28.02 0.80 -1.49
C ARG A 165 28.10 -0.50 -2.28
N VAL A 166 28.13 -1.64 -1.61
CA VAL A 166 28.05 -2.96 -2.26
C VAL A 166 26.72 -3.14 -3.01
N PHE A 167 25.62 -2.65 -2.45
CA PHE A 167 24.33 -2.63 -3.16
C PHE A 167 24.43 -1.79 -4.44
N LEU A 168 25.03 -0.62 -4.40
CA LEU A 168 25.19 0.25 -5.57
C LEU A 168 26.11 -0.39 -6.61
N ASP A 169 27.20 -1.03 -6.21
CA ASP A 169 28.12 -1.76 -7.14
C ASP A 169 27.38 -2.89 -7.87
N ASN A 170 26.49 -3.60 -7.21
CA ASN A 170 25.71 -4.67 -7.81
C ASN A 170 24.59 -4.16 -8.72
N ALA A 171 23.86 -3.12 -8.32
CA ALA A 171 22.70 -2.63 -9.05
C ALA A 171 23.06 -1.62 -10.15
N PHE A 172 24.10 -0.81 -9.93
CA PHE A 172 24.51 0.30 -10.79
C PHE A 172 26.04 0.35 -10.96
N PRO A 173 26.68 -0.72 -11.45
CA PRO A 173 28.13 -0.79 -11.52
C PRO A 173 28.72 0.34 -12.36
N ILE A 174 29.88 0.85 -11.93
CA ILE A 174 30.69 1.85 -12.63
C ILE A 174 31.74 1.12 -13.48
N ILE A 175 32.08 1.63 -14.65
CA ILE A 175 33.13 1.03 -15.48
C ILE A 175 34.50 1.14 -14.78
N GLY A 176 35.03 0.00 -14.32
CA GLY A 176 36.39 -0.07 -13.76
C GLY A 176 36.58 0.55 -12.36
N ALA A 177 35.48 0.88 -11.66
CA ALA A 177 35.53 1.46 -10.32
C ALA A 177 34.44 0.91 -9.41
N SER A 178 34.52 1.22 -8.11
CA SER A 178 33.53 0.89 -7.09
C SER A 178 32.94 2.16 -6.52
N HIS A 179 31.67 2.12 -6.16
CA HIS A 179 30.99 3.21 -5.41
C HIS A 179 31.62 3.47 -4.03
N ALA A 180 32.47 2.56 -3.50
CA ALA A 180 33.13 2.72 -2.20
C ALA A 180 34.12 3.89 -2.18
N ASP A 181 34.78 4.18 -3.29
CA ASP A 181 35.91 5.13 -3.35
C ASP A 181 35.56 6.45 -4.08
N VAL A 182 34.27 6.64 -4.42
CA VAL A 182 33.78 7.76 -5.22
C VAL A 182 33.89 9.09 -4.48
N LYS A 183 34.37 10.12 -5.16
CA LYS A 183 34.52 11.50 -4.65
C LYS A 183 33.45 12.45 -5.17
N ARG A 184 32.86 12.17 -6.35
CA ARG A 184 31.80 13.02 -6.91
C ARG A 184 30.90 12.27 -7.87
N TYR A 185 29.65 12.71 -7.90
CA TYR A 185 28.66 12.40 -8.93
C TYR A 185 28.27 13.69 -9.61
N TYR A 186 28.16 13.66 -10.94
CA TYR A 186 27.72 14.84 -11.70
C TYR A 186 27.11 14.39 -13.04
N VAL A 187 26.35 15.29 -13.67
CA VAL A 187 25.71 15.04 -14.95
C VAL A 187 26.40 15.88 -16.03
N SER A 188 26.85 15.23 -17.08
CA SER A 188 27.38 15.86 -18.31
C SER A 188 26.96 15.04 -19.53
N ASP A 189 26.71 15.74 -20.63
CA ASP A 189 26.37 15.11 -21.91
C ASP A 189 25.21 14.10 -21.80
N LYS A 190 24.21 14.46 -20.98
CA LYS A 190 23.01 13.63 -20.70
C LYS A 190 23.30 12.31 -19.97
N GLN A 191 24.46 12.16 -19.37
CA GLN A 191 24.89 10.98 -18.64
C GLN A 191 25.26 11.30 -17.20
N LEU A 192 25.07 10.35 -16.32
CA LEU A 192 25.65 10.37 -14.99
C LEU A 192 27.12 9.93 -15.08
N LEU A 193 28.00 10.78 -14.61
CA LEU A 193 29.42 10.50 -14.46
C LEU A 193 29.79 10.40 -12.97
N VAL A 194 30.60 9.41 -12.65
CA VAL A 194 31.06 9.09 -11.30
C VAL A 194 32.58 9.10 -11.33
N ASP A 195 33.22 10.13 -10.77
CA ASP A 195 34.65 10.39 -10.92
C ASP A 195 35.15 10.31 -12.38
N ASP A 196 34.42 10.94 -13.29
CA ASP A 196 34.62 10.97 -14.75
C ASP A 196 34.34 9.63 -15.47
N LEU A 197 33.87 8.61 -14.78
CA LEU A 197 33.55 7.28 -15.34
C LEU A 197 32.04 7.13 -15.47
N PRO A 198 31.52 6.52 -16.56
CA PRO A 198 30.09 6.25 -16.72
C PRO A 198 29.69 4.97 -15.99
N LEU A 199 28.39 4.80 -15.81
CA LEU A 199 27.81 3.51 -15.41
C LEU A 199 28.01 2.45 -16.53
N VAL A 200 28.12 1.19 -16.16
CA VAL A 200 28.12 0.06 -17.14
C VAL A 200 26.82 0.05 -17.95
N SER A 201 25.71 0.45 -17.33
CA SER A 201 24.39 0.57 -17.94
C SER A 201 23.91 2.02 -17.81
N PRO A 202 24.29 2.92 -18.74
CA PRO A 202 23.95 4.36 -18.66
C PRO A 202 22.45 4.63 -18.66
N GLU A 203 21.64 3.77 -19.27
CA GLU A 203 20.18 3.85 -19.33
C GLU A 203 19.50 3.73 -17.97
N LYS A 204 20.20 3.24 -16.94
CA LYS A 204 19.71 3.21 -15.56
C LYS A 204 19.68 4.58 -14.90
N PHE A 205 20.37 5.58 -15.45
CA PHE A 205 20.26 6.97 -15.03
C PHE A 205 18.99 7.59 -15.60
N ILE A 206 18.08 8.00 -14.72
CA ILE A 206 16.75 8.52 -15.09
C ILE A 206 16.69 10.04 -14.95
N GLY A 207 17.39 10.61 -13.98
CA GLY A 207 17.35 12.05 -13.76
C GLY A 207 18.11 12.50 -12.52
N TYR A 208 18.04 13.80 -12.28
CA TYR A 208 18.71 14.42 -11.12
C TYR A 208 17.89 15.62 -10.62
N SER A 209 18.22 16.11 -9.45
CA SER A 209 17.70 17.39 -8.94
C SER A 209 18.85 18.34 -8.57
N GLY A 210 18.59 19.64 -8.71
CA GLY A 210 19.58 20.66 -8.43
C GLY A 210 20.57 20.94 -9.56
N ASN A 211 21.81 21.31 -9.25
CA ASN A 211 22.83 21.63 -10.24
C ASN A 211 23.42 20.35 -10.85
N PRO A 212 23.47 20.20 -12.20
CA PRO A 212 24.03 19.00 -12.83
C PRO A 212 25.47 18.71 -12.44
N LYS A 213 26.31 19.76 -12.17
CA LYS A 213 27.69 19.56 -11.73
C LYS A 213 27.86 19.18 -10.25
N ALA A 214 26.81 19.38 -9.45
CA ALA A 214 26.74 19.02 -8.03
C ALA A 214 25.27 18.79 -7.67
N PRO A 215 24.68 17.64 -8.06
CA PRO A 215 23.27 17.37 -7.86
C PRO A 215 22.94 17.22 -6.37
N ASN A 216 21.74 17.66 -5.98
CA ASN A 216 21.20 17.40 -4.66
C ASN A 216 20.73 15.93 -4.55
N SER A 217 20.26 15.37 -5.65
CA SER A 217 19.96 13.96 -5.76
C SER A 217 20.12 13.43 -7.19
N VAL A 218 20.32 12.12 -7.29
CA VAL A 218 20.39 11.38 -8.55
C VAL A 218 19.35 10.27 -8.51
N LEU A 219 18.53 10.16 -9.53
CA LEU A 219 17.51 9.14 -9.70
C LEU A 219 18.02 8.05 -10.63
N LEU A 220 18.05 6.83 -10.14
CA LEU A 220 18.43 5.61 -10.86
C LEU A 220 17.24 4.66 -10.93
N LYS A 221 17.25 3.72 -11.89
CA LYS A 221 16.22 2.68 -12.01
C LYS A 221 16.85 1.32 -12.30
N ASN A 222 16.40 0.29 -11.58
CA ASN A 222 16.83 -1.10 -11.79
C ASN A 222 15.65 -2.04 -11.55
N ASN A 223 15.43 -3.00 -12.46
CA ASN A 223 14.33 -3.97 -12.39
C ASN A 223 12.94 -3.32 -12.14
N GLY A 224 12.69 -2.18 -12.77
CA GLY A 224 11.44 -1.43 -12.61
C GLY A 224 11.37 -0.53 -11.37
N LEU A 225 12.26 -0.70 -10.38
CA LEU A 225 12.28 0.06 -9.12
C LEU A 225 13.25 1.24 -9.20
N PHE A 226 12.86 2.34 -8.58
CA PHE A 226 13.70 3.53 -8.48
C PHE A 226 14.57 3.52 -7.24
N VAL A 227 15.76 4.14 -7.37
CA VAL A 227 16.71 4.41 -6.29
C VAL A 227 17.14 5.86 -6.37
N VAL A 228 17.09 6.58 -5.25
CA VAL A 228 17.52 7.98 -5.15
C VAL A 228 18.78 8.06 -4.30
N LEU A 229 19.86 8.54 -4.89
CA LEU A 229 21.06 8.94 -4.17
C LEU A 229 20.86 10.38 -3.68
N VAL A 230 20.99 10.61 -2.38
CA VAL A 230 20.80 11.95 -1.76
C VAL A 230 22.14 12.49 -1.32
N PHE A 231 22.49 13.69 -1.78
CA PHE A 231 23.76 14.35 -1.45
C PHE A 231 23.51 15.53 -0.53
N ASP A 232 24.10 15.50 0.66
CA ASP A 232 24.03 16.58 1.64
C ASP A 232 25.27 16.56 2.53
N ARG A 233 26.18 17.51 2.34
CA ARG A 233 27.41 17.64 3.12
C ARG A 233 27.18 18.21 4.55
N ALA A 234 25.98 18.73 4.83
CA ALA A 234 25.64 19.17 6.20
C ALA A 234 25.07 18.00 7.04
N HIS A 235 24.61 16.92 6.39
CA HIS A 235 24.11 15.75 7.07
C HIS A 235 25.23 14.98 7.79
N VAL A 236 24.93 14.36 8.95
CA VAL A 236 25.90 13.63 9.79
C VAL A 236 26.65 12.52 9.04
N VAL A 237 26.02 11.86 8.08
CA VAL A 237 26.65 10.84 7.22
C VAL A 237 27.34 11.48 6.03
N GLY A 238 26.66 12.36 5.29
CA GLY A 238 27.19 13.00 4.08
C GLY A 238 28.39 13.90 4.32
N SER A 239 28.54 14.49 5.54
CA SER A 239 29.72 15.28 5.91
C SER A 239 31.00 14.43 5.99
N ARG A 240 30.89 13.13 6.12
CA ARG A 240 32.01 12.16 6.23
C ARG A 240 32.23 11.37 4.95
N ASP A 241 31.31 11.45 4.03
CA ASP A 241 31.38 10.80 2.72
C ASP A 241 32.13 11.70 1.74
N GLN A 242 33.08 11.12 0.98
CA GLN A 242 33.90 11.92 0.05
C GLN A 242 33.07 12.59 -1.04
N ALA A 243 32.03 11.90 -1.54
CA ALA A 243 31.09 12.43 -2.52
C ALA A 243 29.97 13.26 -1.89
N GLY A 244 29.83 13.26 -0.56
CA GLY A 244 28.73 13.89 0.15
C GLY A 244 27.44 13.07 0.16
N LEU A 245 27.50 11.75 -0.16
CA LEU A 245 26.32 10.89 -0.13
C LEU A 245 25.81 10.73 1.29
N ALA A 246 24.62 11.27 1.53
CA ALA A 246 23.98 11.31 2.83
C ALA A 246 23.01 10.13 3.05
N ASP A 247 22.36 9.66 1.97
CA ASP A 247 21.40 8.56 2.01
C ASP A 247 21.24 7.89 0.65
N VAL A 248 20.84 6.63 0.67
CA VAL A 248 20.35 5.89 -0.48
C VAL A 248 18.89 5.54 -0.19
N ARG A 249 17.97 6.21 -0.91
CA ARG A 249 16.53 5.95 -0.76
C ARG A 249 16.08 4.97 -1.83
N ILE A 250 15.29 4.00 -1.43
CA ILE A 250 14.77 2.95 -2.31
C ILE A 250 13.24 2.93 -2.27
N GLU A 251 12.60 2.49 -3.34
CA GLU A 251 11.20 2.13 -3.28
C GLU A 251 11.06 0.90 -2.40
N SER A 252 10.40 1.04 -1.24
CA SER A 252 10.34 0.01 -0.19
C SER A 252 8.95 -0.56 0.02
N ALA A 253 7.88 0.24 -0.11
CA ALA A 253 6.51 -0.25 -0.08
C ALA A 253 5.74 0.34 -1.27
N LEU A 254 5.54 -0.47 -2.30
CA LEU A 254 4.89 -0.03 -3.54
C LEU A 254 3.38 0.12 -3.41
N SER A 255 2.76 -0.68 -2.57
CA SER A 255 1.33 -0.65 -2.30
C SER A 255 1.06 -0.77 -0.81
N ALA A 256 -0.09 -0.25 -0.37
CA ALA A 256 -0.56 -0.36 0.99
C ALA A 256 -2.07 -0.66 0.99
N ILE A 257 -2.47 -1.62 1.81
CA ILE A 257 -3.87 -1.96 2.05
C ILE A 257 -4.33 -1.20 3.29
N ILE A 258 -5.32 -0.34 3.11
CA ILE A 258 -6.08 0.26 4.19
C ILE A 258 -7.19 -0.72 4.54
N ASP A 259 -7.15 -1.26 5.74
CA ASP A 259 -7.93 -2.44 6.09
C ASP A 259 -9.17 -2.10 6.91
N LEU A 260 -10.32 -2.56 6.43
CA LEU A 260 -11.62 -2.51 7.14
C LEU A 260 -12.00 -3.87 7.73
N GLU A 261 -11.15 -4.90 7.54
CA GLU A 261 -11.48 -6.28 7.90
C GLU A 261 -10.63 -6.78 9.08
N ASP A 262 -9.54 -7.52 8.84
CA ASP A 262 -8.85 -8.29 9.89
C ASP A 262 -8.17 -7.44 10.97
N SER A 263 -7.72 -6.23 10.66
CA SER A 263 -7.01 -5.37 11.59
C SER A 263 -7.88 -4.34 12.31
N VAL A 264 -9.20 -4.36 12.07
CA VAL A 264 -10.16 -3.49 12.74
C VAL A 264 -11.42 -4.24 13.15
N ALA A 265 -12.15 -3.70 14.14
CA ALA A 265 -13.52 -4.08 14.44
C ALA A 265 -14.36 -2.81 14.46
N CYS A 266 -15.34 -2.71 13.56
CA CYS A 266 -16.31 -1.64 13.53
C CYS A 266 -17.64 -2.21 14.02
N VAL A 267 -18.03 -1.89 15.27
CA VAL A 267 -19.19 -2.50 15.92
C VAL A 267 -20.48 -1.70 15.71
N ASP A 268 -20.37 -0.44 15.27
CA ASP A 268 -21.49 0.49 15.04
C ASP A 268 -21.16 1.51 13.94
N GLY A 269 -22.08 2.48 13.75
CA GLY A 269 -21.92 3.54 12.76
C GLY A 269 -20.84 4.55 13.11
N GLU A 270 -20.52 4.78 14.38
CA GLU A 270 -19.43 5.67 14.80
C GLU A 270 -18.07 5.11 14.39
N ASP A 271 -17.85 3.83 14.62
CA ASP A 271 -16.64 3.13 14.19
C ASP A 271 -16.49 3.14 12.66
N LYS A 272 -17.59 2.91 11.92
CA LYS A 272 -17.61 3.02 10.46
C LYS A 272 -17.27 4.42 9.98
N VAL A 273 -17.82 5.46 10.60
CA VAL A 273 -17.49 6.86 10.27
C VAL A 273 -16.01 7.15 10.50
N ASN A 274 -15.42 6.65 11.58
CA ASN A 274 -13.99 6.80 11.86
C ASN A 274 -13.13 6.14 10.75
N ALA A 275 -13.43 4.89 10.41
CA ALA A 275 -12.73 4.15 9.37
C ALA A 275 -12.87 4.80 7.98
N TYR A 276 -14.09 5.15 7.58
CA TYR A 276 -14.37 5.82 6.31
C TYR A 276 -13.77 7.22 6.23
N SER A 277 -13.70 7.96 7.34
CA SER A 277 -13.08 9.29 7.39
C SER A 277 -11.59 9.23 7.04
N THR A 278 -10.88 8.20 7.50
CA THR A 278 -9.47 7.97 7.13
C THR A 278 -9.34 7.74 5.63
N TRP A 279 -10.17 6.86 5.05
CA TRP A 279 -10.16 6.60 3.61
C TRP A 279 -10.52 7.84 2.80
N LEU A 280 -11.55 8.58 3.21
CA LEU A 280 -11.94 9.84 2.58
C LEU A 280 -10.78 10.85 2.55
N GLY A 281 -10.10 11.04 3.69
CA GLY A 281 -8.97 11.97 3.76
C GLY A 281 -7.78 11.54 2.90
N LEU A 282 -7.52 10.24 2.75
CA LEU A 282 -6.54 9.72 1.79
C LEU A 282 -6.95 10.03 0.35
N MET A 283 -8.20 9.77 -0.02
CA MET A 283 -8.72 10.02 -1.36
C MET A 283 -8.79 11.52 -1.69
N LYS A 284 -9.17 12.37 -0.75
CA LYS A 284 -9.08 13.84 -0.88
C LYS A 284 -7.65 14.37 -0.85
N GLY A 285 -6.72 13.61 -0.30
CA GLY A 285 -5.31 14.01 -0.16
C GLY A 285 -5.06 15.01 0.96
N ASP A 286 -6.01 15.20 1.86
CA ASP A 286 -5.99 16.17 2.97
C ASP A 286 -5.91 15.51 4.35
N LEU A 287 -5.78 14.18 4.42
CA LEU A 287 -5.63 13.46 5.68
C LEU A 287 -4.43 14.00 6.45
N THR A 288 -4.66 14.35 7.71
CA THR A 288 -3.61 14.77 8.63
C THR A 288 -3.69 13.99 9.94
N SER A 289 -2.55 13.84 10.60
CA SER A 289 -2.47 13.28 11.95
C SER A 289 -1.50 14.09 12.79
N GLU A 290 -1.96 14.53 13.95
CA GLU A 290 -1.16 15.28 14.91
C GLU A 290 -0.72 14.39 16.06
N PHE A 291 0.54 14.49 16.46
CA PHE A 291 1.07 13.78 17.61
C PHE A 291 2.26 14.54 18.19
N GLU A 292 2.59 14.23 19.43
CA GLU A 292 3.75 14.81 20.09
C GLU A 292 4.98 13.91 19.94
N LYS A 293 6.12 14.50 19.59
CA LYS A 293 7.41 13.83 19.53
C LYS A 293 8.48 14.72 20.16
N ASN A 294 9.13 14.24 21.22
CA ASN A 294 10.17 14.98 21.96
C ASN A 294 9.70 16.37 22.42
N GLY A 295 8.47 16.48 22.95
CA GLY A 295 7.89 17.73 23.42
C GLY A 295 7.50 18.73 22.32
N LYS A 296 7.48 18.30 21.06
CA LYS A 296 7.07 19.13 19.93
C LYS A 296 5.85 18.51 19.22
N LYS A 297 4.88 19.37 18.90
CA LYS A 297 3.72 18.99 18.07
C LYS A 297 4.22 18.74 16.64
N VAL A 298 3.92 17.55 16.12
CA VAL A 298 4.22 17.14 14.74
C VAL A 298 2.92 16.88 14.03
N VAL A 299 2.75 17.50 12.87
CA VAL A 299 1.64 17.22 11.94
C VAL A 299 2.18 16.36 10.82
N ARG A 300 1.57 15.21 10.59
CA ARG A 300 1.86 14.33 9.46
C ARG A 300 0.78 14.48 8.40
N CYS A 301 1.21 14.56 7.15
CA CYS A 301 0.35 14.61 5.97
C CYS A 301 0.91 13.67 4.88
N LEU A 302 0.22 13.56 3.77
CA LEU A 302 0.70 12.85 2.58
C LEU A 302 1.91 13.58 1.98
N ASN A 303 2.91 12.83 1.55
CA ASN A 303 4.09 13.37 0.88
C ASN A 303 3.73 13.89 -0.52
N SER A 304 4.35 14.99 -0.93
CA SER A 304 4.33 15.48 -2.31
C SER A 304 5.25 14.64 -3.19
N ASP A 305 4.90 14.54 -4.47
CA ASP A 305 5.69 13.80 -5.45
C ASP A 305 7.12 14.39 -5.59
N LEU A 306 8.05 13.54 -5.98
CA LEU A 306 9.46 13.90 -6.10
C LEU A 306 9.75 14.44 -7.51
N SER A 307 10.30 15.64 -7.60
CA SER A 307 10.61 16.30 -8.88
C SER A 307 12.06 16.11 -9.27
N PHE A 308 12.29 15.84 -10.55
CA PHE A 308 13.59 15.62 -11.17
C PHE A 308 13.67 16.27 -12.55
N ILE A 309 14.90 16.44 -13.04
CA ILE A 309 15.23 16.83 -14.39
C ILE A 309 15.75 15.59 -15.12
N SER A 310 15.17 15.28 -16.27
CA SER A 310 15.60 14.15 -17.11
C SER A 310 16.99 14.39 -17.75
N PRO A 311 17.65 13.36 -18.29
CA PRO A 311 18.88 13.55 -19.07
C PRO A 311 18.71 14.49 -20.28
N SER A 312 17.49 14.60 -20.83
CA SER A 312 17.18 15.56 -21.92
C SER A 312 16.98 17.00 -21.45
N GLY A 313 16.81 17.21 -20.15
CA GLY A 313 16.60 18.54 -19.56
C GLY A 313 15.14 18.87 -19.26
N ASP A 314 14.23 17.88 -19.40
CA ASP A 314 12.81 18.06 -19.14
C ASP A 314 12.50 17.81 -17.67
N ASP A 315 11.63 18.63 -17.09
CA ASP A 315 11.12 18.40 -15.74
C ASP A 315 10.11 17.26 -15.72
N PHE A 316 10.19 16.41 -14.72
CA PHE A 316 9.22 15.35 -14.45
C PHE A 316 9.12 15.04 -12.96
N SER A 317 8.06 14.35 -12.57
CA SER A 317 7.88 13.89 -11.19
C SER A 317 7.61 12.39 -11.12
N ILE A 318 7.94 11.81 -9.99
CA ILE A 318 7.64 10.41 -9.66
C ILE A 318 6.82 10.35 -8.37
N ARG A 319 5.98 9.33 -8.28
CA ARG A 319 5.07 9.14 -7.13
C ARG A 319 5.86 9.04 -5.81
N ALA A 320 5.48 9.84 -4.82
CA ALA A 320 6.03 9.76 -3.45
C ALA A 320 5.24 8.80 -2.57
N ARG A 321 4.03 8.42 -2.99
CA ARG A 321 3.08 7.61 -2.22
C ARG A 321 2.93 6.23 -2.81
N ALA A 322 2.66 5.24 -1.95
CA ALA A 322 2.26 3.91 -2.35
C ALA A 322 0.93 3.93 -3.12
N LEU A 323 0.71 2.95 -3.99
CA LEU A 323 -0.62 2.66 -4.53
C LEU A 323 -1.49 2.17 -3.36
N LEU A 324 -2.65 2.80 -3.16
CA LEU A 324 -3.53 2.46 -2.05
C LEU A 324 -4.63 1.50 -2.49
N TRP A 325 -4.83 0.47 -1.70
CA TRP A 325 -5.94 -0.45 -1.76
C TRP A 325 -6.82 -0.27 -0.54
N ILE A 326 -8.11 -0.58 -0.66
CA ILE A 326 -9.00 -0.75 0.48
C ILE A 326 -9.47 -2.20 0.54
N ARG A 327 -9.37 -2.83 1.70
CA ARG A 327 -9.91 -4.16 1.94
C ARG A 327 -11.20 -4.03 2.74
N ASN A 328 -12.32 -4.29 2.08
CA ASN A 328 -13.64 -4.30 2.69
C ASN A 328 -13.87 -5.58 3.48
N VAL A 329 -14.81 -5.55 4.41
CA VAL A 329 -15.26 -6.73 5.16
C VAL A 329 -15.85 -7.76 4.21
N GLY A 330 -15.61 -9.03 4.47
CA GLY A 330 -16.19 -10.14 3.73
C GLY A 330 -17.70 -10.27 3.94
N HIS A 331 -18.38 -10.95 3.00
CA HIS A 331 -19.85 -11.05 2.98
C HIS A 331 -20.48 -12.00 4.02
N LEU A 332 -19.73 -12.39 5.06
CA LEU A 332 -20.25 -13.16 6.19
C LEU A 332 -20.77 -12.25 7.32
N MET A 333 -20.06 -11.14 7.55
CA MET A 333 -20.34 -10.24 8.67
C MET A 333 -21.53 -9.33 8.36
N THR A 334 -22.29 -9.01 9.43
CA THR A 334 -23.38 -8.03 9.42
C THR A 334 -23.03 -6.82 10.28
N THR A 335 -23.75 -5.71 10.10
CA THR A 335 -23.56 -4.48 10.88
C THR A 335 -24.88 -3.91 11.34
N PRO A 336 -25.00 -3.50 12.62
CA PRO A 336 -26.17 -2.79 13.12
C PRO A 336 -26.25 -1.33 12.66
N ALA A 337 -25.17 -0.79 12.09
CA ALA A 337 -25.13 0.61 11.59
C ALA A 337 -26.21 0.90 10.54
N VAL A 338 -26.68 -0.15 9.84
CA VAL A 338 -27.76 -0.06 8.85
C VAL A 338 -28.66 -1.29 8.99
N LEU A 339 -29.96 -1.07 9.17
CA LEU A 339 -30.98 -2.12 9.20
C LEU A 339 -31.84 -2.05 7.94
N ASP A 340 -32.25 -3.20 7.43
CA ASP A 340 -33.15 -3.35 6.30
C ASP A 340 -34.63 -3.02 6.69
N SER A 341 -35.56 -3.16 5.73
CA SER A 341 -36.99 -2.90 5.95
C SER A 341 -37.66 -3.83 7.00
N ASN A 342 -37.02 -4.95 7.32
CA ASN A 342 -37.50 -5.92 8.32
C ASN A 342 -36.91 -5.63 9.70
N GLY A 343 -35.95 -4.72 9.81
CA GLY A 343 -35.18 -4.46 11.02
C GLY A 343 -34.00 -5.41 11.20
N ASP A 344 -33.64 -6.20 10.19
CA ASP A 344 -32.46 -7.07 10.18
C ASP A 344 -31.21 -6.26 9.83
N GLU A 345 -30.08 -6.60 10.45
CA GLU A 345 -28.76 -6.09 10.08
C GLU A 345 -28.42 -6.44 8.62
N ILE A 346 -27.85 -5.49 7.91
CA ILE A 346 -27.35 -5.75 6.54
C ILE A 346 -25.99 -6.39 6.55
N PHE A 347 -25.62 -7.05 5.43
CA PHE A 347 -24.23 -7.51 5.24
C PHE A 347 -23.29 -6.33 5.12
N GLU A 348 -22.32 -6.28 6.02
CA GLU A 348 -21.37 -5.17 6.20
C GLU A 348 -20.56 -4.91 4.93
N GLY A 349 -20.11 -5.97 4.24
CA GLY A 349 -19.35 -5.85 3.00
C GLY A 349 -20.08 -5.14 1.86
N LEU A 350 -21.43 -5.16 1.83
CA LEU A 350 -22.22 -4.42 0.84
C LEU A 350 -22.17 -2.90 1.12
N LEU A 351 -22.27 -2.51 2.40
CA LEU A 351 -22.10 -1.12 2.82
C LEU A 351 -20.69 -0.63 2.49
N ASP A 352 -19.68 -1.39 2.88
CA ASP A 352 -18.29 -1.05 2.63
C ASP A 352 -18.01 -0.86 1.14
N ALA A 353 -18.43 -1.82 0.29
CA ALA A 353 -18.23 -1.73 -1.15
C ALA A 353 -18.83 -0.45 -1.75
N MET A 354 -20.06 -0.11 -1.36
CA MET A 354 -20.74 1.07 -1.85
C MET A 354 -20.05 2.36 -1.39
N VAL A 355 -19.75 2.47 -0.09
CA VAL A 355 -19.16 3.67 0.50
C VAL A 355 -17.72 3.86 0.02
N THR A 356 -16.87 2.82 0.10
CA THR A 356 -15.45 2.97 -0.25
C THR A 356 -15.24 3.25 -1.73
N THR A 357 -16.08 2.69 -2.62
CA THR A 357 -16.07 3.02 -4.05
C THR A 357 -16.45 4.47 -4.29
N MET A 358 -17.50 4.96 -3.66
CA MET A 358 -17.91 6.36 -3.75
C MET A 358 -16.79 7.29 -3.24
N LEU A 359 -16.16 6.97 -2.11
CA LEU A 359 -15.04 7.76 -1.57
C LEU A 359 -13.84 7.79 -2.53
N GLY A 360 -13.57 6.70 -3.26
CA GLY A 360 -12.54 6.63 -4.29
C GLY A 360 -12.73 7.64 -5.44
N MET A 361 -13.97 8.08 -5.69
CA MET A 361 -14.25 9.09 -6.72
C MET A 361 -13.55 10.44 -6.45
N HIS A 362 -13.23 10.75 -5.20
CA HIS A 362 -12.49 11.98 -4.86
C HIS A 362 -11.05 11.98 -5.40
N ASP A 363 -10.42 10.82 -5.52
CA ASP A 363 -9.08 10.72 -6.10
C ASP A 363 -9.12 10.83 -7.63
N LEU A 364 -10.08 10.17 -8.28
CA LEU A 364 -10.27 10.22 -9.74
C LEU A 364 -10.51 11.63 -10.28
N LYS A 365 -11.07 12.54 -9.49
CA LYS A 365 -11.35 13.93 -9.91
C LYS A 365 -10.17 14.87 -9.76
N LYS A 366 -9.05 14.42 -9.22
CA LYS A 366 -7.81 15.20 -9.13
C LYS A 366 -6.89 15.00 -10.33
N ALA A 367 -7.16 14.00 -11.16
CA ALA A 367 -6.37 13.64 -12.34
C ALA A 367 -6.65 14.56 -13.55
#